data_041d2bc852c6bab4abc5aec9adf306f4
#
_entry.id   041d2bc852c6bab4abc5aec9adf306f4
#
_cell.length_a   1.000
_cell.length_b   1.000
_cell.length_c   1.000
_cell.angle_alpha   90.00
_cell.angle_beta   90.00
_cell.angle_gamma   90.00
#
_symmetry.space_group_name_H-M   'P 1'
#
loop_
_entity.id
_entity.type
_entity.pdbx_description
1 polymer ?
#
loop_
_entity_poly.entity_id
_entity_poly.type
_entity_poly.pdbx_seq_one_letter_code
_entity_poly.pdbx_strand_id
1 'polypeptide(L)'
;MIKNIKGIEVVGISCCVPKKKIINKNIPNHKNIKRIIKTIGIESRPVASDEICTSDLVVKSANHILKKLNWKSDDIEILIFVSQTPDYLTPATSGILQDKLKLKKSTLVLDINLGCSGYTHGLITISSLMKNLNLKKGLLAVGDVGTQLVNKDDKVANLLFGDAGSVTAIRNVKNDSENLYCDYYSDGSGFQDIIVPSHSLAGRNKLSNRQIIDKKDVKKNVRSNANIFLNGASIFNFAINNIPSFIQSISHNIKNIKFCFLHQANKMIQDSIENQLNKNKNKFIFPTSLKNFG
;
A
#
# COMPACT_ATOMS: atom_id res chain seq x y z
N MET A 1 -5.07 -21.63 5.98
CA MET A 1 -6.51 -22.05 5.93
C MET A 1 -7.32 -20.84 5.49
N ILE A 2 -7.95 -20.93 4.34
CA ILE A 2 -8.76 -19.82 3.77
C ILE A 2 -9.94 -19.52 4.71
N LYS A 3 -10.09 -18.27 5.06
CA LYS A 3 -11.21 -17.73 5.85
C LYS A 3 -12.24 -17.14 4.88
N ASN A 4 -13.50 -17.09 5.32
CA ASN A 4 -14.58 -16.52 4.53
C ASN A 4 -15.39 -15.54 5.39
N ILE A 5 -15.51 -14.30 4.90
CA ILE A 5 -16.38 -13.28 5.48
C ILE A 5 -17.52 -13.05 4.48
N LYS A 6 -18.73 -13.42 4.89
CA LYS A 6 -19.92 -13.34 4.05
C LYS A 6 -20.64 -11.99 4.18
N GLY A 7 -21.33 -11.59 3.12
CA GLY A 7 -22.18 -10.41 3.12
C GLY A 7 -21.40 -9.09 3.23
N ILE A 8 -20.22 -9.03 2.64
CA ILE A 8 -19.43 -7.79 2.48
C ILE A 8 -19.25 -7.49 1.01
N GLU A 9 -19.62 -6.29 0.62
CA GLU A 9 -19.54 -5.80 -0.75
C GLU A 9 -18.61 -4.60 -0.85
N VAL A 10 -17.66 -4.64 -1.79
CA VAL A 10 -16.90 -3.46 -2.23
C VAL A 10 -17.75 -2.71 -3.24
N VAL A 11 -18.29 -1.56 -2.84
CA VAL A 11 -19.23 -0.78 -3.64
C VAL A 11 -18.54 0.12 -4.65
N GLY A 12 -17.33 0.56 -4.35
CA GLY A 12 -16.54 1.40 -5.23
C GLY A 12 -15.19 1.77 -4.65
N ILE A 13 -14.31 2.22 -5.53
CA ILE A 13 -12.96 2.67 -5.20
C ILE A 13 -12.72 4.02 -5.84
N SER A 14 -12.08 4.93 -5.11
CA SER A 14 -11.59 6.22 -5.60
C SER A 14 -10.12 6.38 -5.22
N CYS A 15 -9.38 7.10 -6.06
CA CYS A 15 -7.97 7.41 -5.83
C CYS A 15 -7.69 8.87 -6.14
N CYS A 16 -6.82 9.48 -5.35
CA CYS A 16 -6.27 10.82 -5.59
C CYS A 16 -4.76 10.76 -5.58
N VAL A 17 -4.14 11.38 -6.57
CA VAL A 17 -2.70 11.53 -6.68
C VAL A 17 -2.31 13.00 -6.75
N PRO A 18 -1.10 13.39 -6.33
CA PRO A 18 -0.57 14.73 -6.52
C PRO A 18 -0.56 15.14 -8.00
N LYS A 19 -0.77 16.45 -8.26
CA LYS A 19 -0.70 17.00 -9.63
C LYS A 19 0.72 16.95 -10.20
N LYS A 20 1.74 17.18 -9.35
CA LYS A 20 3.14 17.17 -9.75
C LYS A 20 3.57 15.73 -10.07
N LYS A 21 4.17 15.55 -11.23
CA LYS A 21 4.80 14.28 -11.65
C LYS A 21 6.30 14.45 -11.86
N ILE A 22 7.06 13.49 -11.40
CA ILE A 22 8.49 13.37 -11.73
C ILE A 22 8.62 12.32 -12.83
N ILE A 23 9.30 12.71 -13.92
CA ILE A 23 9.63 11.82 -15.02
C ILE A 23 11.02 11.24 -14.75
N ASN A 24 11.11 9.93 -14.52
CA ASN A 24 12.33 9.28 -14.05
C ASN A 24 13.53 9.47 -14.99
N LYS A 25 13.31 9.52 -16.32
CA LYS A 25 14.39 9.78 -17.28
C LYS A 25 15.09 11.13 -17.12
N ASN A 26 14.43 12.09 -16.45
CA ASN A 26 14.94 13.45 -16.24
C ASN A 26 15.69 13.60 -14.90
N ILE A 27 15.79 12.54 -14.09
CA ILE A 27 16.53 12.60 -12.83
C ILE A 27 18.02 12.66 -13.14
N PRO A 28 18.74 13.70 -12.65
CA PRO A 28 20.14 13.90 -12.99
C PRO A 28 21.05 12.84 -12.35
N ASN A 29 22.27 12.75 -12.86
CA ASN A 29 23.37 11.92 -12.31
C ASN A 29 23.11 10.40 -12.27
N HIS A 30 22.17 9.89 -13.06
CA HIS A 30 21.90 8.47 -13.20
C HIS A 30 22.60 7.86 -14.43
N LYS A 31 23.74 7.21 -14.21
CA LYS A 31 24.35 6.38 -15.27
C LYS A 31 23.38 5.24 -15.62
N ASN A 32 23.15 5.01 -16.91
CA ASN A 32 22.26 3.93 -17.40
C ASN A 32 20.77 4.06 -17.01
N ILE A 33 20.26 5.27 -16.78
CA ILE A 33 18.86 5.52 -16.39
C ILE A 33 17.85 4.78 -17.28
N LYS A 34 18.05 4.75 -18.60
CA LYS A 34 17.16 4.05 -19.54
C LYS A 34 17.05 2.55 -19.23
N ARG A 35 18.17 1.90 -18.89
CA ARG A 35 18.20 0.47 -18.53
C ARG A 35 17.48 0.24 -17.21
N ILE A 36 17.70 1.10 -16.22
CA ILE A 36 17.04 1.02 -14.93
C ILE A 36 15.53 1.16 -15.09
N ILE A 37 15.05 2.17 -15.81
CA ILE A 37 13.62 2.39 -16.08
C ILE A 37 13.01 1.16 -16.76
N LYS A 38 13.68 0.57 -17.75
CA LYS A 38 13.21 -0.66 -18.41
C LYS A 38 13.06 -1.82 -17.43
N THR A 39 13.95 -1.94 -16.44
CA THR A 39 13.93 -3.00 -15.43
C THR A 39 12.85 -2.78 -14.38
N ILE A 40 12.72 -1.55 -13.86
CA ILE A 40 11.71 -1.25 -12.82
C ILE A 40 10.31 -1.02 -13.40
N GLY A 41 10.20 -0.63 -14.67
CA GLY A 41 8.93 -0.39 -15.36
C GLY A 41 8.25 0.95 -15.06
N ILE A 42 8.89 1.84 -14.29
CA ILE A 42 8.32 3.11 -13.84
C ILE A 42 8.91 4.26 -14.65
N GLU A 43 8.10 4.90 -15.49
CA GLU A 43 8.51 6.04 -16.31
C GLU A 43 8.27 7.38 -15.61
N SER A 44 7.15 7.48 -14.88
CA SER A 44 6.79 8.67 -14.12
C SER A 44 6.04 8.30 -12.84
N ARG A 45 6.05 9.20 -11.89
CA ARG A 45 5.36 9.02 -10.61
C ARG A 45 4.85 10.35 -10.07
N PRO A 46 3.65 10.37 -9.46
CA PRO A 46 3.15 11.55 -8.76
C PRO A 46 3.94 11.76 -7.47
N VAL A 47 4.22 13.02 -7.14
CA VAL A 47 5.02 13.38 -5.95
C VAL A 47 4.35 14.54 -5.24
N ALA A 48 4.04 14.36 -3.97
CA ALA A 48 3.49 15.37 -3.10
C ALA A 48 4.55 16.46 -2.80
N SER A 49 4.09 17.71 -2.58
CA SER A 49 4.94 18.71 -1.93
C SER A 49 5.05 18.39 -0.44
N ASP A 50 6.04 18.99 0.20
CA ASP A 50 6.31 18.78 1.63
C ASP A 50 5.14 19.21 2.55
N GLU A 51 4.19 20.00 2.01
CA GLU A 51 2.99 20.47 2.72
C GLU A 51 1.79 19.51 2.62
N ILE A 52 1.84 18.52 1.73
CA ILE A 52 0.74 17.61 1.50
C ILE A 52 0.94 16.35 2.33
N CYS A 53 -0.02 16.10 3.23
CA CYS A 53 -0.08 14.87 4.01
C CYS A 53 -0.89 13.78 3.30
N THR A 54 -0.74 12.54 3.75
CA THR A 54 -1.52 11.40 3.23
C THR A 54 -3.02 11.64 3.41
N SER A 55 -3.44 12.22 4.55
CA SER A 55 -4.86 12.53 4.80
C SER A 55 -5.45 13.48 3.76
N ASP A 56 -4.69 14.44 3.22
CA ASP A 56 -5.21 15.39 2.24
C ASP A 56 -5.59 14.71 0.91
N LEU A 57 -4.81 13.70 0.50
CA LEU A 57 -5.12 12.90 -0.67
C LEU A 57 -6.32 11.99 -0.41
N VAL A 58 -6.38 11.40 0.78
CA VAL A 58 -7.50 10.56 1.23
C VAL A 58 -8.81 11.35 1.29
N VAL A 59 -8.82 12.56 1.85
CA VAL A 59 -10.02 13.41 1.93
C VAL A 59 -10.60 13.70 0.55
N LYS A 60 -9.74 14.02 -0.42
CA LYS A 60 -10.19 14.25 -1.81
C LYS A 60 -10.81 12.99 -2.41
N SER A 61 -10.18 11.85 -2.18
CA SER A 61 -10.67 10.56 -2.62
C SER A 61 -12.00 10.17 -1.95
N ALA A 62 -12.11 10.37 -0.63
CA ALA A 62 -13.33 10.10 0.13
C ALA A 62 -14.50 10.97 -0.34
N ASN A 63 -14.30 12.29 -0.47
CA ASN A 63 -15.34 13.19 -0.95
C ASN A 63 -15.84 12.81 -2.36
N HIS A 64 -14.92 12.39 -3.23
CA HIS A 64 -15.29 11.94 -4.57
C HIS A 64 -16.17 10.68 -4.52
N ILE A 65 -15.78 9.64 -3.76
CA ILE A 65 -16.53 8.39 -3.71
C ILE A 65 -17.87 8.54 -3.00
N LEU A 66 -17.94 9.32 -1.91
CA LEU A 66 -19.18 9.61 -1.20
C LEU A 66 -20.19 10.29 -2.14
N LYS A 67 -19.74 11.31 -2.88
CA LYS A 67 -20.58 11.99 -3.89
C LYS A 67 -21.03 11.01 -4.98
N LYS A 68 -20.13 10.17 -5.51
CA LYS A 68 -20.44 9.22 -6.59
C LYS A 68 -21.48 8.18 -6.17
N LEU A 69 -21.45 7.72 -4.91
CA LEU A 69 -22.35 6.74 -4.36
C LEU A 69 -23.61 7.35 -3.74
N ASN A 70 -23.71 8.68 -3.72
CA ASN A 70 -24.77 9.41 -3.00
C ASN A 70 -24.84 8.99 -1.50
N TRP A 71 -23.68 8.78 -0.89
CA TRP A 71 -23.55 8.54 0.54
C TRP A 71 -23.29 9.83 1.29
N LYS A 72 -23.98 10.02 2.41
CA LYS A 72 -23.73 11.14 3.33
C LYS A 72 -22.62 10.76 4.31
N SER A 73 -21.88 11.76 4.82
CA SER A 73 -20.90 11.56 5.90
C SER A 73 -21.54 10.86 7.11
N ASP A 74 -22.77 11.17 7.42
CA ASP A 74 -23.56 10.58 8.52
C ASP A 74 -23.89 9.10 8.32
N ASP A 75 -23.77 8.58 7.12
CA ASP A 75 -24.01 7.16 6.85
C ASP A 75 -22.82 6.29 7.23
N ILE A 76 -21.64 6.88 7.41
CA ILE A 76 -20.39 6.14 7.65
C ILE A 76 -20.26 5.79 9.12
N GLU A 77 -20.20 4.49 9.40
CA GLU A 77 -20.15 3.96 10.76
C GLU A 77 -18.75 3.49 11.17
N ILE A 78 -17.87 3.25 10.17
CA ILE A 78 -16.47 2.88 10.40
C ILE A 78 -15.57 3.48 9.33
N LEU A 79 -14.39 3.97 9.74
CA LEU A 79 -13.29 4.39 8.88
C LEU A 79 -11.99 3.76 9.40
N ILE A 80 -11.33 2.99 8.54
CA ILE A 80 -9.97 2.49 8.82
C ILE A 80 -9.00 3.20 7.89
N PHE A 81 -7.94 3.76 8.49
CA PHE A 81 -6.83 4.37 7.76
C PHE A 81 -5.61 3.46 7.80
N VAL A 82 -5.03 3.18 6.64
CA VAL A 82 -3.84 2.32 6.49
C VAL A 82 -2.75 3.13 5.81
N SER A 83 -1.64 3.32 6.51
CA SER A 83 -0.51 4.11 6.02
C SER A 83 0.76 3.84 6.81
N GLN A 84 1.92 4.02 6.17
CA GLN A 84 3.23 4.11 6.82
C GLN A 84 3.73 5.56 6.91
N THR A 85 2.96 6.51 6.36
CA THR A 85 3.20 7.95 6.45
C THR A 85 1.98 8.67 7.04
N PRO A 86 1.64 8.38 8.32
CA PRO A 86 0.56 9.09 9.00
C PRO A 86 0.92 10.57 9.12
N ASP A 87 -0.09 11.46 9.23
CA ASP A 87 0.14 12.91 9.36
C ASP A 87 1.00 13.24 10.59
N TYR A 88 0.75 12.53 11.68
CA TYR A 88 1.50 12.64 12.94
C TYR A 88 1.75 11.26 13.55
N LEU A 89 2.77 11.16 14.38
CA LEU A 89 2.95 9.99 15.23
C LEU A 89 1.81 9.85 16.25
N THR A 90 1.28 10.96 16.71
CA THR A 90 0.11 11.11 17.57
C THR A 90 -0.48 12.51 17.38
N PRO A 91 -1.79 12.68 17.25
CA PRO A 91 -2.86 11.66 17.33
C PRO A 91 -2.94 10.76 16.09
N ALA A 92 -3.78 9.72 16.15
CA ALA A 92 -4.11 8.87 15.01
C ALA A 92 -4.72 9.69 13.85
N THR A 93 -4.28 9.43 12.62
CA THR A 93 -4.75 10.15 11.43
C THR A 93 -6.23 9.87 11.12
N SER A 94 -6.74 8.70 11.49
CA SER A 94 -8.17 8.37 11.35
C SER A 94 -9.07 9.33 12.14
N GLY A 95 -8.62 9.82 13.31
CA GLY A 95 -9.34 10.87 14.06
C GLY A 95 -9.34 12.19 13.28
N ILE A 96 -8.24 12.57 12.65
CA ILE A 96 -8.15 13.75 11.80
C ILE A 96 -9.09 13.62 10.58
N LEU A 97 -9.11 12.43 9.96
CA LEU A 97 -10.00 12.13 8.84
C LEU A 97 -11.47 12.18 9.24
N GLN A 98 -11.81 11.71 10.45
CA GLN A 98 -13.18 11.78 10.97
C GLN A 98 -13.67 13.25 11.01
N ASP A 99 -12.84 14.19 11.50
CA ASP A 99 -13.19 15.60 11.53
C ASP A 99 -13.20 16.24 10.13
N LYS A 100 -12.15 16.04 9.32
CA LYS A 100 -12.05 16.60 7.96
C LYS A 100 -13.22 16.14 7.06
N LEU A 101 -13.72 14.93 7.22
CA LEU A 101 -14.83 14.36 6.46
C LEU A 101 -16.19 14.61 7.12
N LYS A 102 -16.23 15.28 8.28
CA LYS A 102 -17.46 15.55 9.04
C LYS A 102 -18.27 14.28 9.34
N LEU A 103 -17.59 13.18 9.67
CA LEU A 103 -18.23 11.95 10.08
C LEU A 103 -18.81 12.10 11.50
N LYS A 104 -19.80 11.27 11.84
CA LYS A 104 -20.38 11.28 13.18
C LYS A 104 -19.33 11.00 14.27
N LYS A 105 -19.52 11.55 15.45
CA LYS A 105 -18.68 11.23 16.63
C LYS A 105 -18.78 9.75 17.05
N SER A 106 -19.83 9.07 16.65
CA SER A 106 -20.04 7.63 16.87
C SER A 106 -19.37 6.76 15.82
N THR A 107 -18.76 7.33 14.79
CA THR A 107 -18.00 6.56 13.78
C THR A 107 -16.79 5.92 14.44
N LEU A 108 -16.65 4.60 14.33
CA LEU A 108 -15.45 3.89 14.75
C LEU A 108 -14.29 4.25 13.83
N VAL A 109 -13.17 4.71 14.40
CA VAL A 109 -11.98 5.07 13.62
C VAL A 109 -10.75 4.32 14.13
N LEU A 110 -9.88 3.89 13.20
CA LEU A 110 -8.69 3.09 13.51
C LEU A 110 -7.58 3.32 12.49
N ASP A 111 -6.34 3.45 12.97
CA ASP A 111 -5.14 3.43 12.12
C ASP A 111 -4.49 2.04 12.10
N ILE A 112 -3.99 1.65 10.93
CA ILE A 112 -3.17 0.44 10.75
C ILE A 112 -1.84 0.86 10.11
N ASN A 113 -0.73 0.60 10.80
CA ASN A 113 0.61 0.86 10.26
C ASN A 113 1.09 -0.32 9.43
N LEU A 114 0.68 -0.37 8.17
CA LEU A 114 1.13 -1.37 7.19
C LEU A 114 1.34 -0.70 5.83
N GLY A 115 2.35 -1.17 5.09
CA GLY A 115 2.67 -0.73 3.72
C GLY A 115 2.09 -1.67 2.65
N CYS A 116 2.95 -2.43 1.99
CA CYS A 116 2.64 -3.23 0.79
C CYS A 116 1.43 -4.16 0.91
N SER A 117 1.23 -4.81 2.06
CA SER A 117 0.08 -5.68 2.35
C SER A 117 -1.08 -4.94 3.04
N GLY A 118 -0.94 -3.64 3.26
CA GLY A 118 -1.86 -2.84 4.08
C GLY A 118 -3.30 -2.85 3.56
N TYR A 119 -3.49 -2.77 2.25
CA TYR A 119 -4.82 -2.80 1.65
C TYR A 119 -5.57 -4.09 1.99
N THR A 120 -4.94 -5.24 1.80
CA THR A 120 -5.58 -6.55 2.06
C THR A 120 -5.85 -6.77 3.56
N HIS A 121 -4.91 -6.39 4.43
CA HIS A 121 -5.13 -6.44 5.88
C HIS A 121 -6.22 -5.47 6.33
N GLY A 122 -6.23 -4.26 5.81
CA GLY A 122 -7.28 -3.27 6.07
C GLY A 122 -8.65 -3.77 5.64
N LEU A 123 -8.75 -4.40 4.46
CA LEU A 123 -10.01 -4.95 3.94
C LEU A 123 -10.52 -6.10 4.83
N ILE A 124 -9.65 -7.00 5.27
CA ILE A 124 -10.01 -8.07 6.21
C ILE A 124 -10.50 -7.48 7.54
N THR A 125 -9.76 -6.50 8.08
CA THR A 125 -10.04 -5.89 9.38
C THR A 125 -11.37 -5.16 9.37
N ILE A 126 -11.59 -4.27 8.38
CA ILE A 126 -12.85 -3.50 8.31
C ILE A 126 -14.05 -4.42 8.08
N SER A 127 -13.90 -5.42 7.20
CA SER A 127 -14.95 -6.40 6.91
C SER A 127 -15.33 -7.20 8.16
N SER A 128 -14.34 -7.66 8.92
CA SER A 128 -14.55 -8.41 10.16
C SER A 128 -15.25 -7.56 11.23
N LEU A 129 -14.82 -6.31 11.41
CA LEU A 129 -15.44 -5.38 12.36
C LEU A 129 -16.87 -5.03 11.95
N MET A 130 -17.10 -4.76 10.65
CA MET A 130 -18.44 -4.47 10.15
C MET A 130 -19.42 -5.62 10.39
N LYS A 131 -18.98 -6.87 10.20
CA LYS A 131 -19.82 -8.04 10.46
C LYS A 131 -20.11 -8.24 11.94
N ASN A 132 -19.07 -8.22 12.78
CA ASN A 132 -19.24 -8.46 14.22
C ASN A 132 -20.04 -7.37 14.94
N LEU A 133 -19.85 -6.11 14.54
CA LEU A 133 -20.53 -4.95 15.13
C LEU A 133 -21.82 -4.56 14.38
N ASN A 134 -22.19 -5.32 13.35
CA ASN A 134 -23.36 -5.05 12.50
C ASN A 134 -23.36 -3.64 11.88
N LEU A 135 -22.19 -3.12 11.52
CA LEU A 135 -22.04 -1.81 10.87
C LEU A 135 -22.39 -1.92 9.37
N LYS A 136 -23.08 -0.90 8.84
CA LYS A 136 -23.69 -0.96 7.50
C LYS A 136 -22.76 -0.41 6.40
N LYS A 137 -22.11 0.73 6.63
CA LYS A 137 -21.28 1.42 5.65
C LYS A 137 -19.93 1.77 6.25
N GLY A 138 -18.87 1.44 5.53
CA GLY A 138 -17.50 1.70 5.95
C GLY A 138 -16.64 2.29 4.84
N LEU A 139 -15.58 2.99 5.25
CA LEU A 139 -14.54 3.50 4.38
C LEU A 139 -13.19 2.91 4.78
N LEU A 140 -12.55 2.21 3.86
CA LEU A 140 -11.15 1.83 3.98
C LEU A 140 -10.30 2.85 3.22
N ALA A 141 -9.60 3.69 3.96
CA ALA A 141 -8.71 4.72 3.44
C ALA A 141 -7.27 4.19 3.45
N VAL A 142 -6.60 4.18 2.30
CA VAL A 142 -5.24 3.65 2.15
C VAL A 142 -4.40 4.62 1.34
N GLY A 143 -3.22 4.93 1.81
CA GLY A 143 -2.33 5.82 1.07
C GLY A 143 -1.02 6.08 1.77
N ASP A 144 -0.07 6.61 1.00
CA ASP A 144 1.22 7.07 1.48
C ASP A 144 1.72 8.27 0.68
N VAL A 145 2.47 9.14 1.35
CA VAL A 145 3.38 10.12 0.75
C VAL A 145 4.82 9.61 0.90
N GLY A 146 5.03 8.39 0.42
CA GLY A 146 6.27 7.63 0.58
C GLY A 146 7.50 8.32 0.02
N THR A 147 7.34 9.25 -0.94
CA THR A 147 8.46 10.02 -1.50
C THR A 147 9.13 10.91 -0.46
N GLN A 148 8.43 11.31 0.60
CA GLN A 148 9.00 12.10 1.70
C GLN A 148 9.96 11.30 2.59
N LEU A 149 9.88 9.97 2.56
CA LEU A 149 10.82 9.09 3.26
C LEU A 149 12.08 8.78 2.44
N VAL A 150 12.11 9.21 1.17
CA VAL A 150 13.20 8.87 0.24
C VAL A 150 14.22 10.00 0.16
N ASN A 151 15.50 9.69 0.25
CA ASN A 151 16.55 10.65 -0.05
C ASN A 151 16.56 10.94 -1.56
N LYS A 152 16.58 12.23 -1.94
CA LYS A 152 16.58 12.68 -3.35
C LYS A 152 17.80 12.17 -4.13
N ASP A 153 18.91 11.90 -3.44
CA ASP A 153 20.14 11.38 -4.02
C ASP A 153 20.24 9.85 -3.99
N ASP A 154 19.23 9.15 -3.42
CA ASP A 154 19.16 7.69 -3.50
C ASP A 154 18.84 7.23 -4.92
N LYS A 155 19.81 6.57 -5.55
CA LYS A 155 19.74 6.17 -6.97
C LYS A 155 18.77 5.02 -7.24
N VAL A 156 18.22 4.39 -6.20
CA VAL A 156 17.29 3.27 -6.33
C VAL A 156 15.91 3.68 -5.82
N ALA A 157 15.80 4.05 -4.55
CA ALA A 157 14.51 4.37 -3.93
C ALA A 157 13.85 5.59 -4.59
N ASN A 158 14.63 6.59 -4.99
CA ASN A 158 14.13 7.80 -5.67
C ASN A 158 13.53 7.53 -7.06
N LEU A 159 13.54 6.30 -7.57
CA LEU A 159 12.91 5.93 -8.83
C LEU A 159 11.63 5.10 -8.66
N LEU A 160 11.35 4.64 -7.43
CA LEU A 160 10.32 3.64 -7.18
C LEU A 160 9.02 4.23 -6.64
N PHE A 161 9.11 5.12 -5.64
CA PHE A 161 7.92 5.56 -4.90
C PHE A 161 7.15 6.67 -5.61
N GLY A 162 5.84 6.49 -5.71
CA GLY A 162 4.86 7.53 -6.00
C GLY A 162 3.92 7.73 -4.82
N ASP A 163 3.25 8.88 -4.76
CA ASP A 163 2.35 9.26 -3.68
C ASP A 163 0.89 9.16 -4.11
N ALA A 164 0.06 8.60 -3.26
CA ALA A 164 -1.37 8.45 -3.52
C ALA A 164 -2.18 8.32 -2.23
N GLY A 165 -3.46 8.68 -2.29
CA GLY A 165 -4.47 8.35 -1.29
C GLY A 165 -5.69 7.75 -1.97
N SER A 166 -6.18 6.62 -1.48
CA SER A 166 -7.35 5.93 -2.01
C SER A 166 -8.38 5.65 -0.93
N VAL A 167 -9.63 5.50 -1.35
CA VAL A 167 -10.73 5.10 -0.47
C VAL A 167 -11.56 4.03 -1.15
N THR A 168 -11.74 2.92 -0.44
CA THR A 168 -12.67 1.86 -0.81
C THR A 168 -13.92 1.98 0.05
N ALA A 169 -15.07 2.12 -0.59
CA ALA A 169 -16.37 2.12 0.05
C ALA A 169 -16.88 0.68 0.18
N ILE A 170 -17.28 0.32 1.40
CA ILE A 170 -17.67 -1.05 1.76
C ILE A 170 -19.07 -1.01 2.37
N ARG A 171 -19.89 -2.00 2.00
CA ARG A 171 -21.25 -2.17 2.52
C ARG A 171 -21.44 -3.56 3.08
N ASN A 172 -22.05 -3.64 4.27
CA ASN A 172 -22.55 -4.88 4.83
C ASN A 172 -23.93 -5.16 4.25
N VAL A 173 -24.06 -6.29 3.57
CA VAL A 173 -25.31 -6.72 2.93
C VAL A 173 -25.84 -7.99 3.60
N LYS A 174 -27.17 -8.14 3.62
CA LYS A 174 -27.81 -9.34 4.21
C LYS A 174 -27.65 -10.58 3.32
N ASN A 175 -27.28 -10.38 2.04
CA ASN A 175 -27.14 -11.47 1.11
C ASN A 175 -25.79 -12.19 1.31
N ASP A 176 -25.84 -13.45 1.71
CA ASP A 176 -24.66 -14.31 1.92
C ASP A 176 -24.03 -14.79 0.61
N SER A 177 -24.52 -14.36 -0.57
CA SER A 177 -23.88 -14.67 -1.86
C SER A 177 -22.54 -13.95 -2.05
N GLU A 178 -22.40 -12.76 -1.44
CA GLU A 178 -21.14 -12.01 -1.46
C GLU A 178 -20.15 -12.61 -0.46
N ASN A 179 -19.04 -13.10 -0.98
CA ASN A 179 -18.02 -13.78 -0.19
C ASN A 179 -16.67 -13.09 -0.36
N LEU A 180 -16.07 -12.66 0.75
CA LEU A 180 -14.68 -12.24 0.82
C LEU A 180 -13.85 -13.41 1.37
N TYR A 181 -13.17 -14.13 0.49
CA TYR A 181 -12.21 -15.14 0.89
C TYR A 181 -10.88 -14.47 1.21
N CYS A 182 -10.31 -14.80 2.34
CA CYS A 182 -9.02 -14.26 2.76
C CYS A 182 -8.10 -15.34 3.33
N ASP A 183 -6.83 -15.17 3.07
CA ASP A 183 -5.75 -15.89 3.71
C ASP A 183 -4.61 -14.93 3.99
N TYR A 184 -3.78 -15.23 4.97
CA TYR A 184 -2.69 -14.36 5.38
C TYR A 184 -1.50 -15.17 5.88
N TYR A 185 -0.33 -14.63 5.61
CA TYR A 185 0.94 -15.14 6.06
C TYR A 185 1.81 -13.97 6.50
N SER A 186 2.54 -14.14 7.61
CA SER A 186 3.43 -13.11 8.15
C SER A 186 4.79 -13.71 8.46
N ASP A 187 5.84 -13.06 7.96
CA ASP A 187 7.21 -13.38 8.28
C ASP A 187 7.94 -12.11 8.73
N GLY A 188 8.21 -12.01 10.02
CA GLY A 188 8.90 -10.87 10.62
C GLY A 188 10.42 -10.95 10.54
N SER A 189 11.00 -12.03 10.05
CA SER A 189 12.46 -12.22 10.02
C SER A 189 13.18 -11.21 9.13
N GLY A 190 12.50 -10.74 8.07
CA GLY A 190 13.02 -9.76 7.10
C GLY A 190 12.79 -8.31 7.46
N PHE A 191 12.44 -7.94 8.70
CA PHE A 191 12.08 -6.55 9.07
C PHE A 191 13.15 -5.51 8.74
N GLN A 192 14.42 -5.90 8.68
CA GLN A 192 15.54 -5.01 8.35
C GLN A 192 15.69 -4.74 6.86
N ASP A 193 15.00 -5.48 6.00
CA ASP A 193 15.12 -5.34 4.55
C ASP A 193 14.33 -4.15 4.01
N ILE A 194 13.32 -3.68 4.77
CA ILE A 194 12.61 -2.43 4.50
C ILE A 194 12.42 -1.70 5.84
N ILE A 195 13.14 -0.60 6.06
CA ILE A 195 13.12 0.07 7.36
C ILE A 195 13.44 1.57 7.25
N VAL A 196 12.84 2.38 8.14
CA VAL A 196 13.24 3.77 8.42
C VAL A 196 13.78 3.83 9.85
N PRO A 197 15.11 3.77 10.05
CA PRO A 197 15.70 3.52 11.37
C PRO A 197 15.48 4.61 12.41
N SER A 198 15.47 5.89 12.02
CA SER A 198 15.41 7.01 12.95
C SER A 198 14.03 7.27 13.56
N HIS A 199 12.97 6.65 13.01
CA HIS A 199 11.63 6.76 13.58
C HIS A 199 11.37 5.75 14.70
N SER A 200 12.44 5.19 15.26
CA SER A 200 12.33 4.32 16.42
C SER A 200 12.15 5.12 17.71
N LEU A 201 11.20 4.72 18.53
CA LEU A 201 11.01 5.24 19.89
C LEU A 201 12.13 4.76 20.83
N ALA A 202 12.26 5.43 21.98
CA ALA A 202 13.33 5.23 22.95
C ALA A 202 13.71 3.76 23.18
N GLY A 203 15.02 3.48 23.27
CA GLY A 203 15.58 2.13 23.47
C GLY A 203 15.93 1.36 22.20
N ARG A 204 15.43 1.76 21.01
CA ARG A 204 15.79 1.15 19.73
C ARG A 204 16.90 1.88 18.96
N ASN A 205 17.46 2.96 19.53
CA ASN A 205 18.66 3.63 19.00
C ASN A 205 19.87 2.69 18.86
N LYS A 206 19.82 1.49 19.46
CA LYS A 206 20.78 0.41 19.22
C LYS A 206 20.78 -0.10 17.77
N LEU A 207 19.70 0.10 17.01
CA LEU A 207 19.68 -0.21 15.57
C LEU A 207 20.36 0.87 14.74
N SER A 208 20.33 2.14 15.17
CA SER A 208 21.10 3.22 14.55
C SER A 208 22.61 3.02 14.71
N ASN A 209 23.05 2.40 15.81
CA ASN A 209 24.44 2.02 16.06
C ASN A 209 24.86 0.73 15.31
N ARG A 210 23.90 -0.04 14.77
CA ARG A 210 24.22 -1.18 13.92
C ARG A 210 24.31 -0.72 12.47
N GLN A 211 25.20 0.20 12.13
CA GLN A 211 25.75 0.43 10.77
C GLN A 211 24.89 -0.03 9.54
N ILE A 212 23.53 -0.09 9.68
CA ILE A 212 22.67 -0.54 8.60
C ILE A 212 22.67 0.47 7.46
N ILE A 213 23.00 1.76 7.78
CA ILE A 213 22.80 2.85 6.83
C ILE A 213 24.06 3.70 6.59
N ASP A 214 25.03 3.73 7.50
CA ASP A 214 26.27 4.51 7.34
C ASP A 214 27.33 3.86 6.43
N LYS A 215 27.12 2.64 6.00
CA LYS A 215 27.92 2.12 4.89
C LYS A 215 27.33 2.68 3.61
N LYS A 216 28.09 3.55 2.95
CA LYS A 216 27.90 3.75 1.52
C LYS A 216 27.60 2.38 0.94
N ASP A 217 26.35 2.12 0.58
CA ASP A 217 25.99 0.92 -0.16
C ASP A 217 27.07 0.72 -1.22
N VAL A 218 27.41 -0.54 -1.54
CA VAL A 218 28.36 -0.90 -2.59
C VAL A 218 28.15 -0.09 -3.87
N LYS A 219 26.95 0.45 -4.06
CA LYS A 219 26.53 1.34 -5.15
C LYS A 219 26.65 2.85 -4.85
N LYS A 220 27.23 3.25 -3.73
CA LYS A 220 27.36 4.68 -3.30
C LYS A 220 26.01 5.41 -3.21
N ASN A 221 24.96 4.76 -2.76
CA ASN A 221 23.68 5.42 -2.47
C ASN A 221 23.80 6.33 -1.26
N VAL A 222 23.16 7.48 -1.33
CA VAL A 222 23.12 8.45 -0.23
C VAL A 222 21.82 8.24 0.55
N ARG A 223 21.95 7.89 1.82
CA ARG A 223 20.82 7.72 2.75
C ARG A 223 21.23 8.23 4.13
N SER A 224 20.24 8.68 4.88
CA SER A 224 20.37 8.93 6.32
C SER A 224 19.48 7.96 7.08
N ASN A 225 19.62 7.92 8.40
CA ASN A 225 18.73 7.12 9.26
C ASN A 225 17.25 7.56 9.17
N ALA A 226 16.97 8.79 8.71
CA ALA A 226 15.62 9.28 8.48
C ALA A 226 15.02 8.82 7.15
N ASN A 227 15.80 8.17 6.30
CA ASN A 227 15.34 7.72 4.99
C ASN A 227 15.04 6.22 4.98
N ILE A 228 14.15 5.83 4.09
CA ILE A 228 13.83 4.42 3.89
C ILE A 228 15.04 3.67 3.32
N PHE A 229 15.36 2.56 3.94
CA PHE A 229 16.32 1.58 3.43
C PHE A 229 15.60 0.45 2.74
N LEU A 230 16.10 0.00 1.60
CA LEU A 230 15.58 -1.12 0.82
C LEU A 230 16.72 -2.08 0.46
N ASN A 231 16.62 -3.33 0.94
CA ASN A 231 17.44 -4.44 0.46
C ASN A 231 16.75 -5.13 -0.73
N GLY A 232 16.95 -4.58 -1.93
CA GLY A 232 16.23 -5.04 -3.11
C GLY A 232 16.44 -6.52 -3.44
N ALA A 233 17.58 -7.12 -3.12
CA ALA A 233 17.85 -8.54 -3.37
C ALA A 233 17.02 -9.44 -2.44
N SER A 234 17.00 -9.15 -1.13
CA SER A 234 16.19 -9.90 -0.17
C SER A 234 14.70 -9.78 -0.47
N ILE A 235 14.24 -8.55 -0.77
CA ILE A 235 12.84 -8.29 -1.12
C ILE A 235 12.43 -9.08 -2.37
N PHE A 236 13.29 -9.08 -3.41
CA PHE A 236 13.05 -9.86 -4.62
C PHE A 236 12.95 -11.35 -4.31
N ASN A 237 13.93 -11.90 -3.61
CA ASN A 237 13.95 -13.33 -3.24
C ASN A 237 12.73 -13.72 -2.41
N PHE A 238 12.35 -12.91 -1.41
CA PHE A 238 11.14 -13.12 -0.63
C PHE A 238 9.90 -13.20 -1.54
N ALA A 239 9.74 -12.23 -2.44
CA ALA A 239 8.57 -12.15 -3.31
C ALA A 239 8.45 -13.35 -4.24
N ILE A 240 9.52 -13.73 -4.95
CA ILE A 240 9.46 -14.82 -5.92
C ILE A 240 9.36 -16.24 -5.30
N ASN A 241 9.84 -16.38 -4.06
CA ASN A 241 9.80 -17.69 -3.38
C ASN A 241 8.46 -17.94 -2.66
N ASN A 242 7.77 -16.87 -2.21
CA ASN A 242 6.59 -17.03 -1.37
C ASN A 242 5.28 -16.72 -2.11
N ILE A 243 5.22 -15.65 -2.90
CA ILE A 243 3.95 -15.16 -3.47
C ILE A 243 3.33 -16.13 -4.47
N PRO A 244 4.07 -16.76 -5.42
CA PRO A 244 3.47 -17.69 -6.36
C PRO A 244 2.81 -18.90 -5.70
N SER A 245 3.49 -19.53 -4.75
CA SER A 245 2.97 -20.70 -4.01
C SER A 245 1.75 -20.33 -3.16
N PHE A 246 1.77 -19.13 -2.53
CA PHE A 246 0.63 -18.60 -1.77
C PHE A 246 -0.59 -18.37 -2.66
N ILE A 247 -0.45 -17.75 -3.83
CA ILE A 247 -1.55 -17.53 -4.79
C ILE A 247 -2.07 -18.88 -5.31
N GLN A 248 -1.19 -19.84 -5.61
CA GLN A 248 -1.60 -21.17 -6.04
C GLN A 248 -2.43 -21.90 -4.98
N SER A 249 -2.05 -21.81 -3.71
CA SER A 249 -2.81 -22.43 -2.61
C SER A 249 -4.24 -21.87 -2.52
N ILE A 250 -4.42 -20.57 -2.76
CA ILE A 250 -5.74 -19.94 -2.80
C ILE A 250 -6.51 -20.38 -4.05
N SER A 251 -5.88 -20.36 -5.22
CA SER A 251 -6.53 -20.66 -6.50
C SER A 251 -6.98 -22.12 -6.64
N HIS A 252 -6.37 -23.05 -5.90
CA HIS A 252 -6.85 -24.44 -5.82
C HIS A 252 -8.21 -24.57 -5.11
N ASN A 253 -8.48 -23.65 -4.19
CA ASN A 253 -9.70 -23.67 -3.38
C ASN A 253 -10.82 -22.78 -3.94
N ILE A 254 -10.48 -21.78 -4.76
CA ILE A 254 -11.42 -20.83 -5.34
C ILE A 254 -11.38 -20.96 -6.86
N LYS A 255 -12.48 -21.45 -7.45
CA LYS A 255 -12.60 -21.61 -8.91
C LYS A 255 -12.89 -20.28 -9.60
N ASN A 256 -12.50 -20.19 -10.88
CA ASN A 256 -12.86 -19.06 -11.77
C ASN A 256 -12.23 -17.70 -11.42
N ILE A 257 -11.05 -17.68 -10.80
CA ILE A 257 -10.30 -16.45 -10.62
C ILE A 257 -9.78 -15.99 -11.98
N LYS A 258 -10.20 -14.78 -12.41
CA LYS A 258 -9.80 -14.19 -13.69
C LYS A 258 -8.70 -13.14 -13.53
N PHE A 259 -8.81 -12.31 -12.51
CA PHE A 259 -7.88 -11.20 -12.27
C PHE A 259 -7.04 -11.44 -11.02
N CYS A 260 -5.76 -11.09 -11.10
CA CYS A 260 -4.84 -11.10 -9.96
C CYS A 260 -4.19 -9.72 -9.85
N PHE A 261 -4.56 -8.96 -8.82
CA PHE A 261 -3.99 -7.65 -8.53
C PHE A 261 -2.83 -7.82 -7.55
N LEU A 262 -1.62 -7.80 -8.06
CA LEU A 262 -0.41 -7.85 -7.24
C LEU A 262 -0.06 -6.47 -6.69
N HIS A 263 0.63 -6.43 -5.55
CA HIS A 263 1.39 -5.24 -5.17
C HIS A 263 2.45 -4.95 -6.24
N GLN A 264 2.49 -3.72 -6.74
CA GLN A 264 3.28 -3.32 -7.91
C GLN A 264 4.60 -2.66 -7.48
N ALA A 265 5.47 -3.39 -6.78
CA ALA A 265 6.75 -2.87 -6.30
C ALA A 265 7.68 -2.44 -7.46
N ASN A 266 7.80 -3.26 -8.48
CA ASN A 266 8.48 -2.98 -9.75
C ASN A 266 8.16 -4.08 -10.79
N LYS A 267 8.44 -3.77 -12.06
CA LYS A 267 8.17 -4.68 -13.18
C LYS A 267 8.91 -6.02 -13.07
N MET A 268 10.17 -6.01 -12.62
CA MET A 268 10.96 -7.24 -12.53
C MET A 268 10.35 -8.27 -11.57
N ILE A 269 9.88 -7.82 -10.40
CA ILE A 269 9.18 -8.68 -9.43
C ILE A 269 7.86 -9.16 -10.02
N GLN A 270 7.06 -8.25 -10.59
CA GLN A 270 5.76 -8.58 -11.18
C GLN A 270 5.91 -9.60 -12.30
N ASP A 271 6.76 -9.36 -13.30
CA ASP A 271 7.01 -10.28 -14.41
C ASP A 271 7.46 -11.67 -13.92
N SER A 272 8.28 -11.72 -12.86
CA SER A 272 8.79 -12.98 -12.31
C SER A 272 7.67 -13.81 -11.66
N ILE A 273 6.77 -13.16 -10.91
CA ILE A 273 5.59 -13.80 -10.30
C ILE A 273 4.61 -14.27 -11.38
N GLU A 274 4.29 -13.41 -12.35
CA GLU A 274 3.40 -13.72 -13.48
C GLU A 274 3.90 -14.92 -14.29
N ASN A 275 5.19 -14.93 -14.61
CA ASN A 275 5.79 -16.05 -15.35
C ASN A 275 5.72 -17.38 -14.59
N GLN A 276 5.89 -17.37 -13.27
CA GLN A 276 5.77 -18.59 -12.45
C GLN A 276 4.32 -19.08 -12.37
N LEU A 277 3.35 -18.18 -12.20
CA LEU A 277 1.94 -18.52 -12.13
C LEU A 277 1.40 -19.05 -13.46
N ASN A 278 1.77 -18.41 -14.57
CA ASN A 278 1.26 -18.79 -15.90
C ASN A 278 1.88 -20.08 -16.44
N LYS A 279 3.06 -20.52 -15.96
CA LYS A 279 3.64 -21.82 -16.30
C LYS A 279 2.72 -22.99 -15.93
N ASN A 280 1.90 -22.84 -14.89
CA ASN A 280 1.03 -23.90 -14.37
C ASN A 280 -0.38 -23.89 -14.99
N LYS A 281 -0.58 -23.40 -16.20
CA LYS A 281 -1.85 -23.31 -16.94
C LYS A 281 -2.91 -22.38 -16.34
N ASN A 282 -2.63 -21.69 -15.26
CA ASN A 282 -3.50 -20.65 -14.71
C ASN A 282 -3.33 -19.38 -15.57
N LYS A 283 -4.37 -19.01 -16.34
CA LYS A 283 -4.35 -17.79 -17.15
C LYS A 283 -4.95 -16.64 -16.35
N PHE A 284 -4.19 -16.11 -15.40
CA PHE A 284 -4.57 -14.87 -14.72
C PHE A 284 -4.30 -13.66 -15.61
N ILE A 285 -5.17 -12.65 -15.51
CA ILE A 285 -4.93 -11.31 -16.04
C ILE A 285 -4.36 -10.46 -14.90
N PHE A 286 -3.21 -9.83 -15.14
CA PHE A 286 -2.51 -8.98 -14.16
C PHE A 286 -2.63 -7.50 -14.58
N PRO A 287 -3.62 -6.75 -14.07
CA PRO A 287 -3.71 -5.32 -14.33
C PRO A 287 -2.53 -4.56 -13.70
N THR A 288 -2.02 -3.56 -14.40
CA THR A 288 -0.90 -2.74 -13.89
C THR A 288 -1.08 -1.26 -14.19
N SER A 289 -0.69 -0.42 -13.23
CA SER A 289 -0.57 1.04 -13.34
C SER A 289 0.87 1.52 -13.16
N LEU A 290 1.80 0.61 -12.94
CA LEU A 290 3.19 0.84 -12.53
C LEU A 290 3.92 1.88 -13.38
N LYS A 291 3.71 1.87 -14.70
CA LYS A 291 4.39 2.76 -15.65
C LYS A 291 4.31 4.24 -15.27
N ASN A 292 3.17 4.68 -14.75
CA ASN A 292 2.84 6.09 -14.55
C ASN A 292 2.66 6.50 -13.08
N PHE A 293 2.71 5.55 -12.15
CA PHE A 293 2.37 5.85 -10.76
C PHE A 293 3.43 5.39 -9.75
N GLY A 294 4.29 4.47 -10.14
CA GLY A 294 5.32 3.94 -9.25
C GLY A 294 4.79 2.98 -8.21
#